data_3c8ab71fa86a7efeb5161be92d0fb361
#
_entry.id   3c8ab71fa86a7efeb5161be92d0fb361
#
_cell.length_a   1.000
_cell.length_b   1.000
_cell.length_c   1.000
_cell.angle_alpha   90.00
_cell.angle_beta   90.00
_cell.angle_gamma   90.00
#
_symmetry.space_group_name_H-M   'P 1'
#
loop_
_entity.id
_entity.type
_entity.pdbx_description
1 polymer ?
#
loop_
_entity_poly.entity_id
_entity_poly.type
_entity_poly.pdbx_seq_one_letter_code
_entity_poly.pdbx_strand_id
1 'polypeptide(L)'
;MTSKGIYILANDVVYDQLIALLNSIEANVSNLFPICVIPYDDRLEKVKAEIKNRPNLTLFDNQDSIERWEDFANKVWSAHPRNKESKISRPNWYKGHLQRKFVAFDGKFDHFVFYEADNLAMKPIEDVFEKLQNYDFIFNDWEHRKPTPIAALNIPLIEATSSYTEADIRPKIHDASFFASKKGLFAPSELADLEDKLINQKEVEWINGIGWWDDVFLFNYLTLRCDRPIYNFTQSPNGQDRTGNCADADPFVNIDNILYNEQGLKPIHRIHYMNYSSRDFARLCQGEDVNIRYQDVFLHYRFLKNPDQKPQQLTPASSLTKATRKFQGFVNKIKRTIS
;
A
#
# COMPACT_ATOMS: atom_id res chain seq x y z
N MET A 1 11.92 26.13 -4.48
CA MET A 1 12.03 24.77 -5.06
C MET A 1 10.94 23.93 -4.45
N THR A 2 10.23 23.14 -5.24
CA THR A 2 9.21 22.19 -4.78
C THR A 2 9.88 21.11 -3.93
N SER A 3 9.44 20.92 -2.70
CA SER A 3 9.96 19.89 -1.82
C SER A 3 9.45 18.51 -2.25
N LYS A 4 10.35 17.52 -2.30
CA LYS A 4 10.03 16.13 -2.67
C LYS A 4 10.35 15.21 -1.50
N GLY A 5 9.53 14.18 -1.28
CA GLY A 5 9.78 13.20 -0.24
C GLY A 5 9.00 11.90 -0.40
N ILE A 6 9.26 10.98 0.51
CA ILE A 6 8.60 9.66 0.56
C ILE A 6 7.84 9.54 1.87
N TYR A 7 6.62 9.00 1.82
CA TYR A 7 5.85 8.58 2.98
C TYR A 7 5.76 7.05 3.03
N ILE A 8 5.85 6.50 4.24
CA ILE A 8 5.71 5.06 4.49
C ILE A 8 4.78 4.86 5.68
N LEU A 9 3.74 4.04 5.56
CA LEU A 9 2.88 3.67 6.68
C LEU A 9 3.48 2.44 7.39
N ALA A 10 3.83 2.57 8.68
CA ALA A 10 4.47 1.47 9.41
C ALA A 10 4.25 1.52 10.92
N ASN A 11 4.49 0.39 11.57
CA ASN A 11 4.65 0.22 13.02
C ASN A 11 5.67 -0.89 13.30
N ASP A 12 5.87 -1.23 14.57
CA ASP A 12 6.83 -2.26 14.99
C ASP A 12 6.50 -3.68 14.52
N VAL A 13 5.24 -3.93 14.12
CA VAL A 13 4.82 -5.25 13.61
C VAL A 13 5.41 -5.55 12.23
N VAL A 14 5.56 -4.51 11.41
CA VAL A 14 6.13 -4.59 10.06
C VAL A 14 7.58 -4.10 10.01
N TYR A 15 8.29 -4.12 11.15
CA TYR A 15 9.63 -3.54 11.28
C TYR A 15 10.63 -4.16 10.30
N ASP A 16 10.62 -5.49 10.11
CA ASP A 16 11.55 -6.14 9.18
C ASP A 16 11.32 -5.71 7.73
N GLN A 17 10.05 -5.54 7.35
CA GLN A 17 9.66 -5.04 6.04
C GLN A 17 10.05 -3.57 5.87
N LEU A 18 9.81 -2.73 6.89
CA LEU A 18 10.22 -1.33 6.90
C LEU A 18 11.74 -1.19 6.70
N ILE A 19 12.56 -1.97 7.41
CA ILE A 19 14.02 -1.90 7.27
C ILE A 19 14.45 -2.32 5.87
N ALA A 20 13.86 -3.38 5.31
CA ALA A 20 14.15 -3.81 3.95
C ALA A 20 13.79 -2.72 2.92
N LEU A 21 12.62 -2.10 3.05
CA LEU A 21 12.19 -0.99 2.20
C LEU A 21 13.13 0.23 2.32
N LEU A 22 13.45 0.67 3.53
CA LEU A 22 14.36 1.80 3.77
C LEU A 22 15.73 1.57 3.13
N ASN A 23 16.28 0.37 3.29
CA ASN A 23 17.57 0.00 2.71
C ASN A 23 17.49 -0.08 1.17
N SER A 24 16.38 -0.56 0.60
CA SER A 24 16.18 -0.59 -0.84
C SER A 24 16.02 0.84 -1.44
N ILE A 25 15.37 1.75 -0.72
CA ILE A 25 15.28 3.16 -1.12
C ILE A 25 16.67 3.79 -1.11
N GLU A 26 17.45 3.60 -0.06
CA GLU A 26 18.80 4.16 0.02
C GLU A 26 19.72 3.63 -1.09
N ALA A 27 19.59 2.35 -1.45
CA ALA A 27 20.41 1.71 -2.48
C ALA A 27 19.98 2.09 -3.90
N ASN A 28 18.67 2.13 -4.17
CA ASN A 28 18.16 2.17 -5.54
C ASN A 28 17.50 3.51 -5.92
N VAL A 29 17.19 4.35 -4.94
CA VAL A 29 16.63 5.69 -5.16
C VAL A 29 17.64 6.76 -4.76
N SER A 30 17.88 6.95 -3.47
CA SER A 30 18.90 7.87 -2.93
C SER A 30 19.02 7.70 -1.42
N ASN A 31 20.22 7.78 -0.91
CA ASN A 31 20.51 7.81 0.53
C ASN A 31 20.19 9.15 1.21
N LEU A 32 19.93 10.19 0.42
CA LEU A 32 19.62 11.55 0.91
C LEU A 32 18.12 11.90 0.76
N PHE A 33 17.32 11.00 0.19
CA PHE A 33 15.91 11.31 -0.03
C PHE A 33 15.17 11.42 1.31
N PRO A 34 14.45 12.53 1.58
CA PRO A 34 13.74 12.69 2.83
C PRO A 34 12.55 11.73 2.91
N ILE A 35 12.46 11.00 4.02
CA ILE A 35 11.41 10.02 4.28
C ILE A 35 10.66 10.40 5.55
N CYS A 36 9.34 10.26 5.54
CA CYS A 36 8.48 10.47 6.70
C CYS A 36 7.66 9.21 6.95
N VAL A 37 7.85 8.57 8.11
CA VAL A 37 7.05 7.42 8.53
C VAL A 37 5.75 7.90 9.13
N ILE A 38 4.64 7.45 8.59
CA ILE A 38 3.29 7.65 9.14
C ILE A 38 3.03 6.52 10.14
N PRO A 39 2.66 6.81 11.40
CA PRO A 39 2.41 5.78 12.40
C PRO A 39 1.13 5.01 12.08
N TYR A 40 1.25 3.69 11.87
CA TYR A 40 0.06 2.84 11.73
C TYR A 40 -0.74 2.76 13.03
N ASP A 41 -0.06 2.66 14.16
CA ASP A 41 -0.60 2.69 15.52
C ASP A 41 0.49 3.11 16.54
N ASP A 42 0.24 2.96 17.83
CA ASP A 42 1.14 3.42 18.89
C ASP A 42 2.36 2.53 19.13
N ARG A 43 2.46 1.36 18.47
CA ARG A 43 3.60 0.44 18.57
C ARG A 43 4.76 0.94 17.72
N LEU A 44 5.58 1.84 18.24
CA LEU A 44 6.58 2.60 17.49
C LEU A 44 7.97 2.62 18.14
N GLU A 45 8.26 1.74 19.09
CA GLU A 45 9.54 1.77 19.81
C GLU A 45 10.72 1.50 18.88
N LYS A 46 10.64 0.42 18.06
CA LYS A 46 11.66 0.06 17.08
C LYS A 46 11.74 1.11 15.96
N VAL A 47 10.60 1.56 15.46
CA VAL A 47 10.52 2.61 14.42
C VAL A 47 11.18 3.89 14.91
N LYS A 48 10.90 4.35 16.14
CA LYS A 48 11.53 5.55 16.73
C LYS A 48 13.03 5.38 16.93
N ALA A 49 13.47 4.17 17.30
CA ALA A 49 14.90 3.87 17.39
C ALA A 49 15.60 3.96 16.03
N GLU A 50 14.96 3.45 14.98
CA GLU A 50 15.49 3.53 13.61
C GLU A 50 15.57 4.98 13.10
N ILE A 51 14.56 5.80 13.39
CA ILE A 51 14.53 7.22 13.04
C ILE A 51 15.74 7.97 13.64
N LYS A 52 16.13 7.65 14.86
CA LYS A 52 17.32 8.27 15.49
C LYS A 52 18.62 7.94 14.77
N ASN A 53 18.66 6.80 14.07
CA ASN A 53 19.86 6.30 13.38
C ASN A 53 19.95 6.74 11.91
N ARG A 54 18.90 7.36 11.35
CA ARG A 54 18.83 7.79 9.95
C ARG A 54 18.46 9.28 9.86
N PRO A 55 19.40 10.16 9.47
CA PRO A 55 19.16 11.61 9.48
C PRO A 55 18.10 12.09 8.49
N ASN A 56 17.84 11.31 7.43
CA ASN A 56 16.81 11.59 6.44
C ASN A 56 15.43 11.03 6.79
N LEU A 57 15.28 10.35 7.94
CA LEU A 57 14.03 9.73 8.39
C LEU A 57 13.37 10.56 9.49
N THR A 58 12.08 10.79 9.37
CA THR A 58 11.26 11.51 10.37
C THR A 58 9.97 10.75 10.66
N LEU A 59 9.32 11.05 11.77
CA LEU A 59 7.98 10.57 12.08
C LEU A 59 6.96 11.65 11.72
N PHE A 60 5.81 11.25 11.18
CA PHE A 60 4.67 12.14 11.00
C PHE A 60 4.02 12.44 12.36
N ASP A 61 3.84 13.71 12.69
CA ASP A 61 3.45 14.18 14.03
C ASP A 61 2.19 15.07 14.04
N ASN A 62 1.56 15.31 12.89
CA ASN A 62 0.32 16.09 12.82
C ASN A 62 -0.88 15.22 13.23
N GLN A 63 -1.18 15.25 14.54
CA GLN A 63 -2.25 14.44 15.13
C GLN A 63 -3.64 14.84 14.60
N ASP A 64 -3.90 16.13 14.37
CA ASP A 64 -5.18 16.63 13.85
C ASP A 64 -5.47 16.05 12.46
N SER A 65 -4.43 15.90 11.63
CA SER A 65 -4.56 15.25 10.32
C SER A 65 -4.87 13.76 10.44
N ILE A 66 -4.21 13.05 11.36
CA ILE A 66 -4.47 11.62 11.62
C ILE A 66 -5.92 11.42 12.05
N GLU A 67 -6.38 12.17 13.03
CA GLU A 67 -7.75 12.08 13.57
C GLU A 67 -8.79 12.40 12.49
N ARG A 68 -8.56 13.45 11.68
CA ARG A 68 -9.45 13.82 10.60
C ARG A 68 -9.63 12.70 9.58
N TRP A 69 -8.56 12.06 9.13
CA TRP A 69 -8.65 10.98 8.15
C TRP A 69 -9.26 9.69 8.72
N GLU A 70 -8.96 9.38 9.99
CA GLU A 70 -9.59 8.26 10.68
C GLU A 70 -11.10 8.50 10.90
N ASP A 71 -11.49 9.69 11.33
CA ASP A 71 -12.89 10.05 11.52
C ASP A 71 -13.67 10.00 10.21
N PHE A 72 -13.12 10.58 9.14
CA PHE A 72 -13.69 10.50 7.81
C PHE A 72 -13.94 9.04 7.39
N ALA A 73 -12.91 8.20 7.45
CA ALA A 73 -13.03 6.79 7.08
C ALA A 73 -14.03 6.03 7.96
N ASN A 74 -14.01 6.27 9.27
CA ASN A 74 -14.92 5.59 10.20
C ASN A 74 -16.38 6.00 9.99
N LYS A 75 -16.66 7.26 9.69
CA LYS A 75 -18.03 7.72 9.33
C LYS A 75 -18.52 7.06 8.05
N VAL A 76 -17.69 7.07 7.01
CA VAL A 76 -18.01 6.42 5.73
C VAL A 76 -18.29 4.94 5.90
N TRP A 77 -17.41 4.22 6.61
CA TRP A 77 -17.56 2.79 6.84
C TRP A 77 -18.76 2.46 7.74
N SER A 78 -19.10 3.34 8.67
CA SER A 78 -20.30 3.18 9.51
C SER A 78 -21.59 3.33 8.72
N ALA A 79 -21.59 4.15 7.68
CA ALA A 79 -22.71 4.34 6.77
C ALA A 79 -22.86 3.22 5.74
N HIS A 80 -21.82 2.43 5.47
CA HIS A 80 -21.83 1.39 4.45
C HIS A 80 -22.87 0.30 4.79
N PRO A 81 -23.77 -0.10 3.85
CA PRO A 81 -24.83 -1.07 4.10
C PRO A 81 -24.33 -2.40 4.66
N ARG A 82 -23.18 -2.88 4.14
CA ARG A 82 -22.56 -4.14 4.59
C ARG A 82 -22.02 -4.12 6.02
N ASN A 83 -21.93 -2.95 6.65
CA ASN A 83 -21.55 -2.87 8.08
C ASN A 83 -22.59 -3.56 8.99
N LYS A 84 -23.81 -3.75 8.49
CA LYS A 84 -24.90 -4.47 9.19
C LYS A 84 -24.93 -5.97 8.88
N GLU A 85 -24.12 -6.44 7.92
CA GLU A 85 -24.09 -7.84 7.51
C GLU A 85 -23.08 -8.63 8.37
N SER A 86 -23.57 -9.55 9.21
CA SER A 86 -22.75 -10.33 10.16
C SER A 86 -21.65 -11.18 9.52
N LYS A 87 -21.75 -11.53 8.24
CA LYS A 87 -20.79 -12.38 7.53
C LYS A 87 -19.64 -11.61 6.86
N ILE A 88 -19.78 -10.30 6.68
CA ILE A 88 -18.83 -9.45 5.91
C ILE A 88 -18.55 -8.17 6.73
N SER A 89 -18.64 -8.26 8.05
CA SER A 89 -18.35 -7.12 8.92
C SER A 89 -16.87 -6.75 8.88
N ARG A 90 -16.61 -5.47 9.02
CA ARG A 90 -15.26 -4.94 9.19
C ARG A 90 -14.61 -5.61 10.40
N PRO A 91 -13.38 -6.19 10.25
CA PRO A 91 -12.72 -6.84 11.38
C PRO A 91 -12.45 -5.88 12.54
N ASN A 92 -12.59 -6.36 13.78
CA ASN A 92 -12.36 -5.53 14.97
C ASN A 92 -10.93 -4.94 15.07
N TRP A 93 -9.94 -5.59 14.44
CA TRP A 93 -8.58 -5.09 14.39
C TRP A 93 -8.43 -3.90 13.43
N TYR A 94 -9.36 -3.74 12.49
CA TYR A 94 -9.35 -2.66 11.52
C TYR A 94 -10.03 -1.42 12.12
N LYS A 95 -9.21 -0.47 12.55
CA LYS A 95 -9.64 0.75 13.23
C LYS A 95 -9.53 2.01 12.36
N GLY A 96 -9.48 1.86 11.04
CA GLY A 96 -9.23 2.99 10.14
C GLY A 96 -7.74 3.35 9.99
N HIS A 97 -6.83 2.58 10.59
CA HIS A 97 -5.40 2.91 10.57
C HIS A 97 -4.76 2.77 9.18
N LEU A 98 -5.32 1.99 8.27
CA LEU A 98 -4.86 1.95 6.88
C LEU A 98 -5.08 3.29 6.17
N GLN A 99 -6.16 4.01 6.50
CA GLN A 99 -6.47 5.33 5.94
C GLN A 99 -5.55 6.44 6.46
N ARG A 100 -4.74 6.18 7.50
CA ARG A 100 -3.68 7.10 7.92
C ARG A 100 -2.70 7.43 6.79
N LYS A 101 -2.54 6.57 5.77
CA LYS A 101 -1.73 6.90 4.59
C LYS A 101 -2.13 8.21 3.91
N PHE A 102 -3.41 8.60 4.00
CA PHE A 102 -3.92 9.82 3.38
C PHE A 102 -3.45 11.11 4.08
N VAL A 103 -2.87 11.04 5.29
CA VAL A 103 -2.22 12.21 5.91
C VAL A 103 -1.03 12.72 5.09
N ALA A 104 -0.54 11.92 4.13
CA ALA A 104 0.47 12.34 3.18
C ALA A 104 0.03 13.59 2.40
N PHE A 105 -1.27 13.76 2.14
CA PHE A 105 -1.84 14.94 1.48
C PHE A 105 -1.74 16.22 2.34
N ASP A 106 -1.59 16.08 3.66
CA ASP A 106 -1.46 17.17 4.62
C ASP A 106 -0.01 17.39 5.07
N GLY A 107 0.88 16.53 4.63
CA GLY A 107 2.25 16.47 5.11
C GLY A 107 3.15 17.60 4.61
N LYS A 108 4.45 17.46 4.85
CA LYS A 108 5.44 18.52 4.59
C LYS A 108 5.96 18.60 3.16
N PHE A 109 5.82 17.52 2.36
CA PHE A 109 6.35 17.48 1.00
C PHE A 109 5.33 18.00 -0.01
N ASP A 110 5.74 18.92 -0.89
CA ASP A 110 4.87 19.44 -1.95
C ASP A 110 4.51 18.36 -2.96
N HIS A 111 5.50 17.52 -3.32
CA HIS A 111 5.34 16.32 -4.12
C HIS A 111 5.84 15.13 -3.33
N PHE A 112 5.09 14.03 -3.33
CA PHE A 112 5.48 12.85 -2.56
C PHE A 112 5.20 11.54 -3.29
N VAL A 113 5.94 10.51 -2.90
CA VAL A 113 5.66 9.12 -3.20
C VAL A 113 5.29 8.42 -1.90
N PHE A 114 4.24 7.61 -1.92
CA PHE A 114 3.84 6.75 -0.83
C PHE A 114 4.21 5.30 -1.13
N TYR A 115 4.77 4.60 -0.13
CA TYR A 115 4.98 3.16 -0.15
C TYR A 115 4.33 2.51 1.07
N GLU A 116 3.68 1.36 0.89
CA GLU A 116 3.46 0.43 2.00
C GLU A 116 4.76 -0.25 2.40
N ALA A 117 4.89 -0.61 3.69
CA ALA A 117 6.13 -1.17 4.23
C ALA A 117 6.54 -2.51 3.60
N ASP A 118 5.63 -3.25 3.00
CA ASP A 118 5.88 -4.53 2.32
C ASP A 118 6.29 -4.39 0.84
N ASN A 119 6.81 -3.24 0.48
CA ASN A 119 7.45 -3.01 -0.82
C ASN A 119 8.98 -2.98 -0.71
N LEU A 120 9.66 -3.20 -1.83
CA LEU A 120 11.07 -2.81 -2.00
C LEU A 120 11.18 -1.93 -3.25
N ALA A 121 11.89 -0.81 -3.14
CA ALA A 121 12.22 0.03 -4.29
C ALA A 121 13.29 -0.63 -5.15
N MET A 122 13.10 -0.65 -6.49
CA MET A 122 13.98 -1.37 -7.42
C MET A 122 14.69 -0.46 -8.42
N LYS A 123 14.30 0.81 -8.52
CA LYS A 123 14.93 1.79 -9.43
C LYS A 123 14.69 3.20 -8.91
N PRO A 124 15.40 4.19 -9.47
CA PRO A 124 15.11 5.61 -9.26
C PRO A 124 13.65 5.97 -9.57
N ILE A 125 13.13 7.03 -8.91
CA ILE A 125 11.73 7.47 -9.00
C ILE A 125 11.58 8.88 -9.59
N GLU A 126 12.60 9.38 -10.27
CA GLU A 126 12.57 10.68 -10.95
C GLU A 126 11.46 10.75 -11.98
N ASP A 127 11.27 9.69 -12.75
CA ASP A 127 10.20 9.55 -13.74
C ASP A 127 8.80 9.65 -13.13
N VAL A 128 8.64 9.18 -11.87
CA VAL A 128 7.38 9.32 -11.13
C VAL A 128 7.12 10.78 -10.78
N PHE A 129 8.14 11.50 -10.29
CA PHE A 129 8.02 12.93 -9.98
C PHE A 129 7.84 13.81 -11.21
N GLU A 130 8.41 13.43 -12.36
CA GLU A 130 8.20 14.12 -13.62
C GLU A 130 6.73 14.07 -14.06
N LYS A 131 6.06 12.94 -13.89
CA LYS A 131 4.62 12.82 -14.19
C LYS A 131 3.75 13.75 -13.34
N LEU A 132 4.15 14.07 -12.11
CA LEU A 132 3.43 15.00 -11.24
C LEU A 132 3.37 16.44 -11.77
N GLN A 133 4.15 16.80 -12.80
CA GLN A 133 4.01 18.09 -13.46
C GLN A 133 2.65 18.25 -14.17
N ASN A 134 2.11 17.16 -14.70
CA ASN A 134 0.88 17.15 -15.51
C ASN A 134 -0.27 16.36 -14.87
N TYR A 135 -0.01 15.56 -13.84
CA TYR A 135 -0.98 14.68 -13.19
C TYR A 135 -0.99 14.93 -11.69
N ASP A 136 -2.09 14.64 -11.05
CA ASP A 136 -2.24 14.78 -9.60
C ASP A 136 -2.04 13.45 -8.87
N PHE A 137 -2.29 12.34 -9.54
CA PHE A 137 -2.07 10.99 -9.03
C PHE A 137 -1.29 10.14 -10.03
N ILE A 138 -0.29 9.42 -9.51
CA ILE A 138 0.54 8.49 -10.31
C ILE A 138 0.47 7.12 -9.67
N PHE A 139 0.19 6.10 -10.48
CA PHE A 139 0.12 4.68 -10.09
C PHE A 139 0.99 3.81 -11.01
N ASN A 140 1.22 2.55 -10.61
CA ASN A 140 1.98 1.58 -11.41
C ASN A 140 1.45 0.14 -11.27
N ASP A 141 0.14 -0.02 -11.16
CA ASP A 141 -0.52 -1.31 -10.90
C ASP A 141 -1.51 -1.71 -12.01
N TRP A 142 -2.02 -2.95 -11.92
CA TRP A 142 -2.94 -3.54 -12.87
C TRP A 142 -4.39 -3.64 -12.37
N GLU A 143 -4.79 -2.92 -11.31
CA GLU A 143 -6.14 -3.01 -10.72
C GLU A 143 -7.24 -2.69 -11.73
N HIS A 144 -7.00 -1.75 -12.65
CA HIS A 144 -7.93 -1.40 -13.72
C HIS A 144 -8.29 -2.57 -14.65
N ARG A 145 -7.50 -3.67 -14.66
CA ARG A 145 -7.78 -4.88 -15.46
C ARG A 145 -8.62 -5.92 -14.73
N LYS A 146 -8.83 -5.78 -13.43
CA LYS A 146 -9.66 -6.72 -12.67
C LYS A 146 -11.11 -6.66 -13.17
N PRO A 147 -11.75 -7.82 -13.41
CA PRO A 147 -13.14 -7.84 -13.85
C PRO A 147 -14.07 -7.39 -12.73
N THR A 148 -15.20 -6.79 -13.10
CA THR A 148 -16.34 -6.65 -12.20
C THR A 148 -16.93 -8.06 -11.93
N PRO A 149 -17.26 -8.46 -10.69
CA PRO A 149 -17.45 -7.64 -9.48
C PRO A 149 -16.23 -7.54 -8.52
N ILE A 150 -15.06 -8.01 -8.89
CA ILE A 150 -13.88 -7.96 -7.99
C ILE A 150 -13.08 -6.65 -8.09
N ALA A 151 -13.49 -5.72 -8.92
CA ALA A 151 -13.00 -4.34 -8.92
C ALA A 151 -13.43 -3.62 -7.63
N ALA A 152 -12.66 -2.61 -7.21
CA ALA A 152 -12.94 -1.83 -6.00
C ALA A 152 -14.29 -1.09 -6.06
N LEU A 153 -14.73 -0.70 -7.25
CA LEU A 153 -15.95 0.05 -7.48
C LEU A 153 -17.03 -0.81 -8.17
N ASN A 154 -18.27 -0.59 -7.78
CA ASN A 154 -19.45 -1.22 -8.39
C ASN A 154 -19.84 -0.47 -9.67
N ILE A 155 -19.10 -0.72 -10.76
CA ILE A 155 -19.25 -0.02 -12.03
C ILE A 155 -20.71 -0.03 -12.52
N PRO A 156 -21.44 -1.15 -12.56
CA PRO A 156 -22.83 -1.14 -12.99
C PRO A 156 -23.76 -0.22 -12.18
N LEU A 157 -23.53 -0.12 -10.86
CA LEU A 157 -24.30 0.78 -10.01
C LEU A 157 -23.95 2.24 -10.28
N ILE A 158 -22.66 2.54 -10.47
CA ILE A 158 -22.21 3.90 -10.79
C ILE A 158 -22.83 4.37 -12.11
N GLU A 159 -22.81 3.54 -13.16
CA GLU A 159 -23.45 3.84 -14.44
C GLU A 159 -24.96 4.08 -14.32
N ALA A 160 -25.64 3.31 -13.45
CA ALA A 160 -27.07 3.44 -13.24
C ALA A 160 -27.46 4.69 -12.42
N THR A 161 -26.56 5.25 -11.61
CA THR A 161 -26.85 6.32 -10.64
C THR A 161 -26.10 7.62 -10.88
N SER A 162 -25.26 7.68 -11.91
CA SER A 162 -24.46 8.85 -12.25
C SER A 162 -24.29 8.99 -13.76
N SER A 163 -23.55 10.00 -14.20
CA SER A 163 -23.18 10.20 -15.61
C SER A 163 -21.90 9.48 -16.02
N TYR A 164 -21.20 8.79 -15.11
CA TYR A 164 -20.00 8.05 -15.43
C TYR A 164 -20.32 6.78 -16.22
N THR A 165 -19.46 6.46 -17.18
CA THR A 165 -19.49 5.18 -17.91
C THR A 165 -18.34 4.28 -17.44
N GLU A 166 -18.40 2.98 -17.76
CA GLU A 166 -17.27 2.07 -17.52
C GLU A 166 -15.97 2.59 -18.17
N ALA A 167 -16.07 3.22 -19.33
CA ALA A 167 -14.91 3.81 -20.02
C ALA A 167 -14.27 4.96 -19.22
N ASP A 168 -15.06 5.70 -18.44
CA ASP A 168 -14.56 6.76 -17.55
C ASP A 168 -13.98 6.20 -16.25
N ILE A 169 -14.57 5.14 -15.71
CA ILE A 169 -14.25 4.57 -14.40
C ILE A 169 -13.04 3.64 -14.50
N ARG A 170 -13.06 2.71 -15.45
CA ARG A 170 -12.07 1.62 -15.56
C ARG A 170 -10.62 2.10 -15.57
N PRO A 171 -10.23 3.12 -16.35
CA PRO A 171 -8.86 3.62 -16.37
C PRO A 171 -8.43 4.28 -15.04
N LYS A 172 -9.37 4.67 -14.17
CA LYS A 172 -9.10 5.34 -12.90
C LYS A 172 -8.95 4.35 -11.74
N ILE A 173 -9.25 3.05 -11.92
CA ILE A 173 -9.10 2.02 -10.89
C ILE A 173 -7.62 1.71 -10.67
N HIS A 174 -7.20 1.68 -9.41
CA HIS A 174 -5.81 1.51 -8.99
C HIS A 174 -5.69 0.78 -7.63
N ASP A 175 -4.48 0.33 -7.31
CA ASP A 175 -4.08 -0.13 -5.98
C ASP A 175 -3.72 1.06 -5.07
N ALA A 176 -3.52 0.82 -3.77
CA ALA A 176 -3.16 1.84 -2.78
C ALA A 176 -1.81 1.59 -2.10
N SER A 177 -1.09 0.54 -2.49
CA SER A 177 0.21 0.18 -1.89
C SER A 177 1.38 1.04 -2.37
N PHE A 178 1.19 1.74 -3.50
CA PHE A 178 2.11 2.72 -4.04
C PHE A 178 1.33 3.77 -4.82
N PHE A 179 1.60 5.02 -4.53
CA PHE A 179 1.13 6.13 -5.35
C PHE A 179 2.05 7.35 -5.18
N ALA A 180 2.04 8.24 -6.16
CA ALA A 180 2.61 9.56 -5.98
C ALA A 180 1.55 10.62 -6.16
N SER A 181 1.70 11.74 -5.43
CA SER A 181 0.74 12.83 -5.46
C SER A 181 1.33 14.14 -4.96
N LYS A 182 0.47 15.13 -4.79
CA LYS A 182 0.77 16.49 -4.35
C LYS A 182 0.14 16.78 -3.01
N LYS A 183 0.81 17.61 -2.21
CA LYS A 183 0.25 18.19 -0.99
C LYS A 183 -0.98 19.06 -1.30
N GLY A 184 -1.92 19.09 -0.36
CA GLY A 184 -3.07 19.99 -0.37
C GLY A 184 -4.25 19.51 -1.21
N LEU A 185 -4.17 18.29 -1.78
CA LEU A 185 -5.36 17.61 -2.29
C LEU A 185 -6.24 17.15 -1.13
N PHE A 186 -7.55 17.14 -1.35
CA PHE A 186 -8.53 16.79 -0.31
C PHE A 186 -8.52 17.78 0.87
N ALA A 187 -8.59 19.08 0.57
CA ALA A 187 -8.79 20.09 1.59
C ALA A 187 -10.03 19.80 2.47
N PRO A 188 -10.11 20.31 3.71
CA PRO A 188 -11.23 20.02 4.61
C PRO A 188 -12.61 20.23 4.02
N SER A 189 -12.82 21.27 3.19
CA SER A 189 -14.07 21.51 2.49
C SER A 189 -14.37 20.45 1.42
N GLU A 190 -13.35 20.03 0.67
CA GLU A 190 -13.49 18.98 -0.34
C GLU A 190 -13.81 17.63 0.33
N LEU A 191 -13.17 17.31 1.47
CA LEU A 191 -13.50 16.11 2.24
C LEU A 191 -14.93 16.15 2.80
N ALA A 192 -15.40 17.31 3.24
CA ALA A 192 -16.79 17.45 3.72
C ALA A 192 -17.81 17.21 2.60
N ASP A 193 -17.53 17.72 1.39
CA ASP A 193 -18.38 17.47 0.21
C ASP A 193 -18.38 15.98 -0.19
N LEU A 194 -17.22 15.32 -0.11
CA LEU A 194 -17.09 13.88 -0.38
C LEU A 194 -17.78 13.04 0.69
N GLU A 195 -17.72 13.44 1.97
CA GLU A 195 -18.44 12.80 3.08
C GLU A 195 -19.96 12.91 2.86
N ASP A 196 -20.46 14.08 2.47
CA ASP A 196 -21.89 14.27 2.15
C ASP A 196 -22.36 13.34 1.01
N LYS A 197 -21.60 13.27 -0.08
CA LYS A 197 -21.90 12.36 -1.19
C LYS A 197 -21.89 10.90 -0.77
N LEU A 198 -20.87 10.49 -0.04
CA LEU A 198 -20.76 9.11 0.43
C LEU A 198 -21.90 8.71 1.35
N ILE A 199 -22.25 9.57 2.33
CA ILE A 199 -23.19 9.22 3.41
C ILE A 199 -24.62 9.59 3.03
N ASN A 200 -24.88 10.86 2.70
CA ASN A 200 -26.24 11.37 2.52
C ASN A 200 -26.79 11.06 1.12
N GLN A 201 -25.91 11.11 0.09
CA GLN A 201 -26.28 10.72 -1.27
C GLN A 201 -26.09 9.22 -1.53
N LYS A 202 -25.63 8.44 -0.52
CA LYS A 202 -25.45 6.99 -0.54
C LYS A 202 -24.44 6.47 -1.56
N GLU A 203 -23.51 7.30 -2.03
CA GLU A 203 -22.47 6.85 -2.95
C GLU A 203 -21.49 5.85 -2.30
N VAL A 204 -21.50 5.68 -0.98
CA VAL A 204 -20.80 4.60 -0.30
C VAL A 204 -21.18 3.21 -0.84
N GLU A 205 -22.36 3.05 -1.43
CA GLU A 205 -22.80 1.81 -2.09
C GLU A 205 -22.05 1.52 -3.40
N TRP A 206 -21.39 2.53 -3.97
CA TRP A 206 -20.47 2.35 -5.11
C TRP A 206 -19.22 1.55 -4.76
N ILE A 207 -18.86 1.53 -3.50
CA ILE A 207 -17.70 0.78 -3.00
C ILE A 207 -18.09 -0.68 -2.87
N ASN A 208 -17.37 -1.55 -3.57
CA ASN A 208 -17.71 -2.96 -3.71
C ASN A 208 -16.56 -3.87 -3.23
N GLY A 209 -16.83 -5.19 -3.21
CA GLY A 209 -15.86 -6.21 -2.88
C GLY A 209 -16.01 -6.77 -1.47
N ILE A 210 -15.27 -7.86 -1.20
CA ILE A 210 -15.29 -8.54 0.11
C ILE A 210 -14.62 -7.67 1.17
N GLY A 211 -13.54 -6.98 0.80
CA GLY A 211 -12.80 -6.05 1.67
C GLY A 211 -13.28 -4.61 1.58
N TRP A 212 -14.58 -4.35 1.44
CA TRP A 212 -15.17 -3.02 1.24
C TRP A 212 -14.66 -1.94 2.21
N TRP A 213 -14.16 -2.33 3.37
CA TRP A 213 -13.59 -1.47 4.42
C TRP A 213 -12.10 -1.17 4.23
N ASP A 214 -11.45 -1.77 3.24
CA ASP A 214 -10.03 -1.56 2.97
C ASP A 214 -9.78 -0.16 2.38
N ASP A 215 -8.57 0.34 2.53
CA ASP A 215 -8.19 1.68 2.08
C ASP A 215 -8.21 1.82 0.56
N VAL A 216 -7.87 0.77 -0.19
CA VAL A 216 -7.89 0.78 -1.65
C VAL A 216 -9.26 1.13 -2.22
N PHE A 217 -10.33 0.65 -1.57
CA PHE A 217 -11.70 0.88 -2.05
C PHE A 217 -12.11 2.35 -1.84
N LEU A 218 -11.83 2.90 -0.66
CA LEU A 218 -12.10 4.32 -0.38
C LEU A 218 -11.24 5.22 -1.27
N PHE A 219 -9.99 4.88 -1.49
CA PHE A 219 -9.09 5.70 -2.31
C PHE A 219 -9.54 5.73 -3.78
N ASN A 220 -9.99 4.60 -4.34
CA ASN A 220 -10.59 4.57 -5.68
C ASN A 220 -11.81 5.48 -5.80
N TYR A 221 -12.67 5.53 -4.77
CA TYR A 221 -13.80 6.45 -4.76
C TYR A 221 -13.31 7.91 -4.75
N LEU A 222 -12.37 8.26 -3.86
CA LEU A 222 -11.84 9.62 -3.73
C LEU A 222 -11.22 10.11 -5.05
N THR A 223 -10.39 9.30 -5.70
CA THR A 223 -9.73 9.65 -6.96
C THR A 223 -10.71 9.74 -8.13
N LEU A 224 -11.78 8.91 -8.14
CA LEU A 224 -12.85 9.02 -9.14
C LEU A 224 -13.62 10.34 -8.98
N ARG A 225 -14.04 10.66 -7.73
CA ARG A 225 -14.95 11.79 -7.47
C ARG A 225 -14.27 13.16 -7.46
N CYS A 226 -12.98 13.24 -7.17
CA CYS A 226 -12.25 14.51 -7.26
C CYS A 226 -11.96 14.93 -8.71
N ASP A 227 -12.18 14.04 -9.67
CA ASP A 227 -12.01 14.25 -11.12
C ASP A 227 -10.67 14.91 -11.52
N ARG A 228 -9.58 14.53 -10.84
CA ARG A 228 -8.24 15.03 -11.10
C ARG A 228 -7.48 14.11 -12.06
N PRO A 229 -6.51 14.63 -12.80
CA PRO A 229 -5.76 13.83 -13.76
C PRO A 229 -4.92 12.73 -13.09
N ILE A 230 -5.11 11.50 -13.58
CA ILE A 230 -4.43 10.27 -13.12
C ILE A 230 -3.51 9.78 -14.23
N TYR A 231 -2.30 9.34 -13.87
CA TYR A 231 -1.40 8.59 -14.73
C TYR A 231 -1.10 7.22 -14.10
N ASN A 232 -1.28 6.15 -14.85
CA ASN A 232 -0.85 4.83 -14.43
C ASN A 232 0.15 4.29 -15.47
N PHE A 233 1.37 3.99 -15.05
CA PHE A 233 2.45 3.48 -15.91
C PHE A 233 2.04 2.24 -16.69
N THR A 234 1.16 1.39 -16.14
CA THR A 234 0.69 0.19 -16.81
C THR A 234 -0.28 0.47 -17.97
N GLN A 235 -0.82 1.69 -18.05
CA GLN A 235 -1.67 2.15 -19.16
C GLN A 235 -0.90 2.95 -20.20
N SER A 236 0.36 3.28 -19.94
CA SER A 236 1.20 4.02 -20.88
C SER A 236 1.24 3.33 -22.25
N PRO A 237 1.17 4.07 -23.35
CA PRO A 237 1.40 3.55 -24.68
C PRO A 237 2.86 3.06 -24.86
N ASN A 238 3.79 3.58 -24.07
CA ASN A 238 5.17 3.12 -24.05
C ASN A 238 5.26 1.74 -23.38
N GLY A 239 5.62 0.71 -24.15
CA GLY A 239 5.77 -0.65 -23.64
C GLY A 239 6.80 -0.79 -22.52
N GLN A 240 7.76 0.13 -22.38
CA GLN A 240 8.76 0.12 -21.31
C GLN A 240 8.19 0.53 -19.95
N ASP A 241 7.09 1.26 -19.92
CA ASP A 241 6.44 1.68 -18.68
C ASP A 241 5.53 0.58 -18.09
N ARG A 242 5.25 -0.48 -18.86
CA ARG A 242 4.30 -1.53 -18.51
C ARG A 242 4.98 -2.71 -17.83
N THR A 243 5.22 -2.60 -16.54
CA THR A 243 5.81 -3.68 -15.73
C THR A 243 4.85 -4.13 -14.62
N GLY A 244 4.88 -5.43 -14.29
CA GLY A 244 4.24 -5.94 -13.08
C GLY A 244 4.96 -5.48 -11.81
N ASN A 245 4.37 -5.78 -10.66
CA ASN A 245 4.95 -5.46 -9.35
C ASN A 245 4.62 -6.47 -8.23
N CYS A 246 3.72 -7.42 -8.44
CA CYS A 246 3.30 -8.35 -7.38
C CYS A 246 4.23 -9.56 -7.27
N ALA A 247 4.81 -9.78 -6.10
CA ALA A 247 5.73 -10.88 -5.84
C ALA A 247 5.10 -12.26 -6.05
N ASP A 248 3.83 -12.43 -5.71
CA ASP A 248 3.12 -13.71 -5.81
C ASP A 248 2.48 -13.97 -7.19
N ALA A 249 2.33 -12.95 -8.02
CA ALA A 249 1.66 -13.03 -9.32
C ALA A 249 2.61 -12.86 -10.50
N ASP A 250 3.52 -11.90 -10.45
CA ASP A 250 4.36 -11.53 -11.60
C ASP A 250 5.70 -12.28 -11.60
N PRO A 251 6.18 -12.75 -12.75
CA PRO A 251 7.52 -13.29 -12.89
C PRO A 251 8.55 -12.17 -13.06
N PHE A 252 9.68 -12.27 -12.32
CA PHE A 252 10.80 -11.36 -12.41
C PHE A 252 12.13 -12.07 -12.56
N VAL A 253 13.07 -11.43 -13.26
CA VAL A 253 14.47 -11.83 -13.33
C VAL A 253 15.24 -11.05 -12.26
N ASN A 254 15.92 -11.75 -11.36
CA ASN A 254 16.80 -11.15 -10.37
C ASN A 254 18.22 -10.99 -10.97
N ILE A 255 18.67 -9.74 -11.09
CA ILE A 255 20.04 -9.41 -11.49
C ILE A 255 20.63 -8.53 -10.38
N ASP A 256 21.57 -9.05 -9.63
CA ASP A 256 22.26 -8.35 -8.54
C ASP A 256 21.30 -7.74 -7.50
N ASN A 257 20.25 -8.47 -7.16
CA ASN A 257 19.16 -8.07 -6.25
C ASN A 257 18.26 -6.94 -6.76
N ILE A 258 18.37 -6.56 -8.02
CA ILE A 258 17.40 -5.74 -8.73
C ILE A 258 16.48 -6.65 -9.54
N LEU A 259 15.18 -6.42 -9.43
CA LEU A 259 14.18 -7.20 -10.16
C LEU A 259 13.78 -6.52 -11.46
N TYR A 260 13.79 -7.30 -12.52
CA TYR A 260 13.37 -6.92 -13.87
C TYR A 260 12.24 -7.82 -14.32
N ASN A 261 11.33 -7.32 -15.15
CA ASN A 261 10.36 -8.22 -15.78
C ASN A 261 11.05 -9.16 -16.79
N GLU A 262 10.46 -10.33 -17.05
CA GLU A 262 11.06 -11.32 -17.97
C GLU A 262 11.12 -10.82 -19.41
N GLN A 263 10.16 -10.02 -19.83
CA GLN A 263 10.09 -9.52 -21.19
C GLN A 263 10.95 -8.27 -21.37
N GLY A 264 12.10 -8.44 -22.03
CA GLY A 264 12.98 -7.35 -22.40
C GLY A 264 13.73 -6.72 -21.21
N LEU A 265 13.79 -7.41 -20.05
CA LEU A 265 14.49 -6.96 -18.85
C LEU A 265 14.16 -5.50 -18.49
N LYS A 266 12.88 -5.18 -18.47
CA LYS A 266 12.41 -3.85 -18.08
C LYS A 266 12.54 -3.68 -16.57
N PRO A 267 13.15 -2.59 -16.09
CA PRO A 267 13.25 -2.32 -14.66
C PRO A 267 11.86 -2.08 -14.09
N ILE A 268 11.58 -2.64 -12.91
CA ILE A 268 10.35 -2.35 -12.17
C ILE A 268 10.60 -1.22 -11.17
N HIS A 269 9.59 -0.41 -10.86
CA HIS A 269 9.74 0.63 -9.83
C HIS A 269 9.87 0.01 -8.43
N ARG A 270 9.10 -1.04 -8.20
CA ARG A 270 9.03 -1.72 -6.90
C ARG A 270 8.59 -3.16 -7.04
N ILE A 271 8.91 -3.98 -6.05
CA ILE A 271 8.20 -5.24 -5.81
C ILE A 271 7.27 -5.06 -4.62
N HIS A 272 6.05 -5.59 -4.70
CA HIS A 272 5.05 -5.60 -3.65
C HIS A 272 4.82 -7.04 -3.17
N TYR A 273 5.04 -7.29 -1.90
CA TYR A 273 4.88 -8.59 -1.26
C TYR A 273 3.44 -8.80 -0.76
N MET A 274 2.46 -8.43 -1.57
CA MET A 274 1.04 -8.64 -1.27
C MET A 274 0.79 -10.10 -0.88
N ASN A 275 -0.14 -10.33 0.04
CA ASN A 275 -0.53 -11.66 0.56
C ASN A 275 0.46 -12.36 1.50
N TYR A 276 1.65 -11.81 1.76
CA TYR A 276 2.57 -12.35 2.77
C TYR A 276 2.43 -11.59 4.09
N SER A 277 2.31 -12.33 5.20
CA SER A 277 2.12 -11.72 6.51
C SER A 277 3.43 -11.20 7.12
N SER A 278 3.36 -10.15 7.94
CA SER A 278 4.52 -9.68 8.73
C SER A 278 5.16 -10.78 9.59
N ARG A 279 4.35 -11.75 10.05
CA ARG A 279 4.85 -12.94 10.78
C ARG A 279 5.71 -13.83 9.89
N ASP A 280 5.38 -13.97 8.61
CA ASP A 280 6.20 -14.75 7.67
C ASP A 280 7.56 -14.09 7.45
N PHE A 281 7.59 -12.77 7.31
CA PHE A 281 8.84 -12.03 7.22
C PHE A 281 9.69 -12.13 8.48
N ALA A 282 9.08 -12.03 9.67
CA ALA A 282 9.82 -12.21 10.92
C ALA A 282 10.44 -13.61 11.03
N ARG A 283 9.74 -14.66 10.60
CA ARG A 283 10.26 -16.03 10.55
C ARG A 283 11.36 -16.20 9.51
N LEU A 284 11.20 -15.60 8.34
CA LEU A 284 12.23 -15.58 7.31
C LEU A 284 13.53 -14.96 7.83
N CYS A 285 13.43 -13.83 8.53
CA CYS A 285 14.59 -13.17 9.16
C CYS A 285 15.25 -14.00 10.28
N GLN A 286 14.51 -14.95 10.86
CA GLN A 286 15.02 -15.94 11.82
C GLN A 286 15.60 -17.20 11.19
N GLY A 287 15.68 -17.26 9.85
CA GLY A 287 16.25 -18.40 9.11
C GLY A 287 15.28 -19.52 8.77
N GLU A 288 13.96 -19.26 8.84
CA GLU A 288 12.96 -20.22 8.39
C GLU A 288 12.60 -20.02 6.91
N ASP A 289 12.60 -21.09 6.13
CA ASP A 289 12.05 -21.07 4.78
C ASP A 289 10.51 -21.06 4.85
N VAL A 290 9.94 -19.92 4.55
CA VAL A 290 8.49 -19.68 4.56
C VAL A 290 7.90 -19.60 3.16
N ASN A 291 8.71 -19.86 2.13
CA ASN A 291 8.32 -19.90 0.74
C ASN A 291 7.73 -18.54 0.23
N ILE A 292 8.34 -17.44 0.64
CA ILE A 292 8.08 -16.12 0.06
C ILE A 292 8.83 -16.03 -1.26
N ARG A 293 8.16 -15.70 -2.35
CA ARG A 293 8.84 -15.49 -3.63
C ARG A 293 9.80 -14.30 -3.52
N TYR A 294 10.99 -14.42 -4.12
CA TYR A 294 12.07 -13.42 -4.03
C TYR A 294 12.52 -13.11 -2.59
N GLN A 295 12.45 -14.12 -1.71
CA GLN A 295 12.90 -14.01 -0.31
C GLN A 295 14.38 -13.71 -0.18
N ASP A 296 15.20 -14.11 -1.14
CA ASP A 296 16.62 -13.81 -1.25
C ASP A 296 16.86 -12.30 -1.44
N VAL A 297 16.06 -11.65 -2.30
CA VAL A 297 16.09 -10.20 -2.53
C VAL A 297 15.62 -9.45 -1.28
N PHE A 298 14.54 -9.92 -0.64
CA PHE A 298 14.09 -9.34 0.62
C PHE A 298 15.18 -9.41 1.71
N LEU A 299 15.78 -10.59 1.90
CA LEU A 299 16.85 -10.79 2.88
C LEU A 299 18.10 -9.98 2.56
N HIS A 300 18.42 -9.76 1.28
CA HIS A 300 19.50 -8.88 0.89
C HIS A 300 19.26 -7.47 1.43
N TYR A 301 18.15 -6.85 1.13
CA TYR A 301 17.86 -5.49 1.60
C TYR A 301 17.63 -5.43 3.11
N ARG A 302 16.95 -6.42 3.70
CA ARG A 302 16.75 -6.44 5.16
C ARG A 302 18.05 -6.40 5.94
N PHE A 303 19.06 -7.09 5.49
CA PHE A 303 20.35 -7.21 6.16
C PHE A 303 21.48 -6.42 5.48
N LEU A 304 21.17 -5.51 4.56
CA LEU A 304 22.17 -4.77 3.78
C LEU A 304 23.17 -4.00 4.67
N LYS A 305 22.70 -3.42 5.78
CA LYS A 305 23.54 -2.71 6.75
C LYS A 305 24.11 -3.58 7.87
N ASN A 306 23.60 -4.80 8.03
CA ASN A 306 24.01 -5.74 9.07
C ASN A 306 24.15 -7.15 8.48
N PRO A 307 25.07 -7.37 7.53
CA PRO A 307 25.19 -8.64 6.80
C PRO A 307 25.49 -9.85 7.69
N ASP A 308 26.16 -9.63 8.82
CA ASP A 308 26.49 -10.68 9.79
C ASP A 308 25.25 -11.25 10.50
N GLN A 309 24.14 -10.51 10.52
CA GLN A 309 22.89 -10.95 11.10
C GLN A 309 22.00 -11.74 10.10
N LYS A 310 22.39 -11.75 8.82
CA LYS A 310 21.65 -12.48 7.79
C LYS A 310 21.74 -13.98 8.04
N PRO A 311 20.59 -14.71 8.03
CA PRO A 311 20.61 -16.17 8.13
C PRO A 311 21.51 -16.78 7.04
N GLN A 312 22.46 -17.62 7.44
CA GLN A 312 23.39 -18.29 6.50
C GLN A 312 22.67 -19.39 5.70
N GLN A 313 21.67 -20.01 6.30
CA GLN A 313 20.84 -21.05 5.67
C GLN A 313 19.39 -20.89 6.09
N LEU A 314 18.49 -21.19 5.17
CA LEU A 314 17.08 -21.27 5.46
C LEU A 314 16.68 -22.71 5.70
N THR A 315 16.04 -22.99 6.85
CA THR A 315 15.58 -24.32 7.22
C THR A 315 14.08 -24.44 7.03
N PRO A 316 13.60 -25.47 6.33
CA PRO A 316 12.15 -25.71 6.22
C PRO A 316 11.51 -25.89 7.60
N ALA A 317 10.32 -25.34 7.78
CA ALA A 317 9.55 -25.59 9.00
C ALA A 317 9.38 -27.10 9.25
N SER A 318 9.61 -27.55 10.49
CA SER A 318 9.41 -28.95 10.88
C SER A 318 7.97 -29.40 10.64
N SER A 319 7.76 -30.70 10.46
CA SER A 319 6.41 -31.27 10.29
C SER A 319 5.50 -30.93 11.47
N LEU A 320 6.04 -30.90 12.69
CA LEU A 320 5.32 -30.52 13.89
C LEU A 320 4.92 -29.04 13.85
N THR A 321 5.85 -28.16 13.47
CA THR A 321 5.57 -26.72 13.29
C THR A 321 4.49 -26.47 12.24
N LYS A 322 4.55 -27.18 11.10
CA LYS A 322 3.52 -27.10 10.04
C LYS A 322 2.15 -27.55 10.55
N ALA A 323 2.09 -28.67 11.31
CA ALA A 323 0.86 -29.19 11.89
C ALA A 323 0.26 -28.21 12.92
N THR A 324 1.09 -27.69 13.82
CA THR A 324 0.66 -26.69 14.82
C THR A 324 0.10 -25.43 14.18
N ARG A 325 0.75 -24.93 13.12
CA ARG A 325 0.28 -23.76 12.36
C ARG A 325 -1.05 -24.00 11.66
N LYS A 326 -1.19 -25.18 11.04
CA LYS A 326 -2.44 -25.58 10.40
C LYS A 326 -3.60 -25.66 11.41
N PHE A 327 -3.32 -26.19 12.59
CA PHE A 327 -4.28 -26.24 13.69
C PHE A 327 -4.64 -24.84 14.22
N GLN A 328 -3.64 -23.95 14.45
CA GLN A 328 -3.88 -22.57 14.86
C GLN A 328 -4.67 -21.79 13.80
N GLY A 329 -4.36 -21.97 12.52
CA GLY A 329 -5.12 -21.39 11.41
C GLY A 329 -6.58 -21.84 11.42
N PHE A 330 -6.84 -23.11 11.68
CA PHE A 330 -8.19 -23.67 11.81
C PHE A 330 -8.93 -23.09 13.02
N VAL A 331 -8.29 -23.03 14.19
CA VAL A 331 -8.86 -22.43 15.41
C VAL A 331 -9.18 -20.94 15.22
N ASN A 332 -8.28 -20.20 14.57
CA ASN A 332 -8.50 -18.78 14.27
C ASN A 332 -9.65 -18.57 13.25
N LYS A 333 -9.78 -19.49 12.28
CA LYS A 333 -10.92 -19.47 11.34
C LYS A 333 -12.24 -19.73 12.05
N ILE A 334 -12.28 -20.69 12.98
CA ILE A 334 -13.46 -20.97 13.81
C ILE A 334 -13.79 -19.74 14.69
N LYS A 335 -12.80 -19.16 15.38
CA LYS A 335 -13.01 -17.95 16.20
C LYS A 335 -13.57 -16.78 15.38
N ARG A 336 -13.13 -16.61 14.11
CA ARG A 336 -13.65 -15.58 13.20
C ARG A 336 -15.08 -15.88 12.70
N THR A 337 -15.51 -17.12 12.77
CA THR A 337 -16.87 -17.54 12.35
C THR A 337 -17.86 -17.46 13.52
N ILE A 338 -17.39 -17.48 14.77
CA ILE A 338 -18.22 -17.48 15.99
C ILE A 338 -18.25 -16.05 16.62
N SER A 339 -17.31 -15.18 16.29
CA SER A 339 -17.30 -13.74 16.69
C SER A 339 -17.91 -12.89 15.58
#